data_dee419b749eb9a054b8f0a114f2f2f87
#
_entry.id   dee419b749eb9a054b8f0a114f2f2f87
#
_cell.length_a   1.000
_cell.length_b   1.000
_cell.length_c   1.000
_cell.angle_alpha   90.00
_cell.angle_beta   90.00
_cell.angle_gamma   90.00
#
_symmetry.space_group_name_H-M   'P 1'
#
loop_
_entity.id
_entity.type
_entity.pdbx_description
1 polymer ?
#
loop_
_entity_poly.entity_id
_entity_poly.type
_entity_poly.pdbx_seq_one_letter_code
_entity_poly.pdbx_strand_id
1 'polypeptide(L)'
;MEFLLAETAANELVDGLSAIGAGIGYGFAAIGPGLGIGYLVGSAVQAMARQPEAAGMVRTTMFLGIAFTEALALIGFVVFILIKFA
;
A
#
# COMPACT_ATOMS: atom_id res chain seq x y z
N MET A 1 -18.44 -34.00 19.84
CA MET A 1 -17.10 -33.48 20.15
C MET A 1 -16.18 -33.41 18.92
N GLU A 2 -16.08 -34.49 18.18
CA GLU A 2 -15.22 -34.51 16.99
C GLU A 2 -15.64 -33.48 15.95
N PHE A 3 -16.95 -33.31 15.74
CA PHE A 3 -17.46 -32.31 14.82
C PHE A 3 -17.05 -30.90 15.24
N LEU A 4 -17.14 -30.61 16.55
CA LEU A 4 -16.77 -29.29 17.08
C LEU A 4 -15.27 -29.04 16.95
N LEU A 5 -14.45 -30.06 17.17
CA LEU A 5 -13.00 -29.94 17.00
C LEU A 5 -12.62 -29.70 15.54
N ALA A 6 -13.29 -30.40 14.61
CA ALA A 6 -13.05 -30.22 13.19
C ALA A 6 -13.44 -28.81 12.73
N GLU A 7 -14.59 -28.31 13.23
CA GLU A 7 -15.04 -26.98 12.88
C GLU A 7 -14.08 -25.90 13.42
N THR A 8 -13.61 -26.07 14.64
CA THR A 8 -12.63 -25.14 15.24
C THR A 8 -11.33 -25.14 14.46
N ALA A 9 -10.83 -26.32 14.09
CA ALA A 9 -9.61 -26.42 13.29
C ALA A 9 -9.77 -25.77 11.93
N ALA A 10 -10.92 -25.94 11.28
CA ALA A 10 -11.21 -25.31 10.00
C ALA A 10 -11.25 -23.79 10.12
N ASN A 11 -11.86 -23.27 11.18
CA ASN A 11 -11.93 -21.83 11.43
C ASN A 11 -10.54 -21.24 11.68
N GLU A 12 -9.70 -21.93 12.43
CA GLU A 12 -8.33 -21.49 12.68
C GLU A 12 -7.51 -21.47 11.41
N LEU A 13 -7.71 -22.45 10.53
CA LEU A 13 -7.04 -22.48 9.23
C LEU A 13 -7.47 -21.31 8.35
N VAL A 14 -8.78 -21.06 8.28
CA VAL A 14 -9.32 -19.95 7.52
C VAL A 14 -8.75 -18.61 8.04
N ASP A 15 -8.72 -18.43 9.35
CA ASP A 15 -8.17 -17.22 9.95
C ASP A 15 -6.68 -17.05 9.61
N GLY A 16 -5.91 -18.13 9.66
CA GLY A 16 -4.50 -18.10 9.34
C GLY A 16 -4.26 -17.75 7.86
N LEU A 17 -5.00 -18.38 6.96
CA LEU A 17 -4.89 -18.11 5.54
C LEU A 17 -5.33 -16.68 5.22
N SER A 18 -6.37 -16.21 5.87
CA SER A 18 -6.86 -14.85 5.72
C SER A 18 -5.80 -13.83 6.17
N ALA A 19 -5.12 -14.10 7.28
CA ALA A 19 -4.06 -13.21 7.77
C ALA A 19 -2.89 -13.15 6.79
N ILE A 20 -2.48 -14.30 6.24
CA ILE A 20 -1.41 -14.35 5.25
C ILE A 20 -1.84 -13.60 3.99
N GLY A 21 -3.04 -13.86 3.48
CA GLY A 21 -3.56 -13.20 2.30
C GLY A 21 -3.66 -11.69 2.46
N ALA A 22 -4.14 -11.24 3.61
CA ALA A 22 -4.24 -9.82 3.90
C ALA A 22 -2.86 -9.17 3.96
N GLY A 23 -1.89 -9.81 4.61
CA GLY A 23 -0.53 -9.29 4.71
C GLY A 23 0.16 -9.22 3.37
N ILE A 24 0.07 -10.28 2.56
CA ILE A 24 0.65 -10.28 1.22
C ILE A 24 -0.04 -9.25 0.33
N GLY A 25 -1.36 -9.19 0.38
CA GLY A 25 -2.13 -8.24 -0.42
C GLY A 25 -1.75 -6.80 -0.11
N TYR A 26 -1.68 -6.44 1.17
CA TYR A 26 -1.25 -5.10 1.56
C TYR A 26 0.20 -4.84 1.20
N GLY A 27 1.08 -5.83 1.41
CA GLY A 27 2.48 -5.70 1.04
C GLY A 27 2.66 -5.40 -0.43
N PHE A 28 1.97 -6.12 -1.31
CA PHE A 28 2.03 -5.84 -2.75
C PHE A 28 1.40 -4.50 -3.09
N ALA A 29 0.29 -4.14 -2.42
CA ALA A 29 -0.35 -2.85 -2.64
C ALA A 29 0.56 -1.69 -2.26
N ALA A 30 1.49 -1.88 -1.32
CA ALA A 30 2.43 -0.85 -0.90
C ALA A 30 3.66 -0.74 -1.80
N ILE A 31 4.03 -1.81 -2.49
CA ILE A 31 5.22 -1.81 -3.35
C ILE A 31 5.08 -0.81 -4.49
N GLY A 32 3.94 -0.80 -5.18
CA GLY A 32 3.71 0.11 -6.30
C GLY A 32 3.86 1.57 -5.89
N PRO A 33 3.09 2.05 -4.91
CA PRO A 33 3.23 3.42 -4.42
C PRO A 33 4.63 3.72 -3.88
N GLY A 34 5.26 2.78 -3.17
CA GLY A 34 6.60 2.98 -2.66
C GLY A 34 7.62 3.24 -3.77
N LEU A 35 7.62 2.40 -4.80
CA LEU A 35 8.50 2.57 -5.94
C LEU A 35 8.13 3.83 -6.74
N GLY A 36 6.84 4.05 -6.94
CA GLY A 36 6.37 5.20 -7.69
C GLY A 36 6.74 6.52 -7.04
N ILE A 37 6.54 6.64 -5.72
CA ILE A 37 6.91 7.84 -4.98
C ILE A 37 8.43 8.03 -4.99
N GLY A 38 9.19 6.94 -4.82
CA GLY A 38 10.64 7.02 -4.89
C GLY A 38 11.12 7.56 -6.23
N TYR A 39 10.56 7.05 -7.32
CA TYR A 39 10.89 7.54 -8.66
C TYR A 39 10.48 9.00 -8.85
N LEU A 40 9.27 9.34 -8.41
CA LEU A 40 8.74 10.70 -8.52
C LEU A 40 9.62 11.71 -7.77
N VAL A 41 9.95 11.40 -6.51
CA VAL A 41 10.75 12.31 -5.68
C VAL A 41 12.16 12.43 -6.25
N GLY A 42 12.77 11.31 -6.64
CA GLY A 42 14.09 11.33 -7.25
C GLY A 42 14.14 12.18 -8.50
N SER A 43 13.15 12.04 -9.39
CA SER A 43 13.06 12.83 -10.61
C SER A 43 12.82 14.31 -10.30
N ALA A 44 11.96 14.60 -9.33
CA ALA A 44 11.64 15.98 -8.95
C ALA A 44 12.87 16.69 -8.37
N VAL A 45 13.63 16.01 -7.51
CA VAL A 45 14.83 16.58 -6.91
C VAL A 45 15.85 16.92 -7.99
N GLN A 46 16.03 16.04 -8.98
CA GLN A 46 16.95 16.30 -10.09
C GLN A 46 16.47 17.48 -10.93
N ALA A 47 15.17 17.57 -11.20
CA ALA A 47 14.62 18.66 -11.98
C ALA A 47 14.80 20.00 -11.27
N MET A 48 14.56 20.04 -9.95
CA MET A 48 14.75 21.25 -9.16
C MET A 48 16.23 21.69 -9.10
N ALA A 49 17.13 20.71 -9.07
CA ALA A 49 18.56 21.02 -9.08
C ALA A 49 19.02 21.61 -10.42
N ARG A 50 18.42 21.13 -11.52
CA ARG A 50 18.77 21.62 -12.86
C ARG A 50 18.11 22.95 -13.20
N GLN A 51 16.90 23.17 -12.68
CA GLN A 51 16.11 24.35 -12.96
C GLN A 51 15.56 24.93 -11.68
N PRO A 52 16.42 25.61 -10.87
CA PRO A 52 15.98 26.15 -9.59
C PRO A 52 14.82 27.12 -9.71
N GLU A 53 14.70 27.82 -10.83
CA GLU A 53 13.61 28.76 -11.08
C GLU A 53 12.26 28.09 -11.21
N ALA A 54 12.24 26.79 -11.53
CA ALA A 54 11.01 26.00 -11.63
C ALA A 54 10.72 25.20 -10.36
N ALA A 55 11.54 25.35 -9.31
CA ALA A 55 11.44 24.51 -8.11
C ALA A 55 10.06 24.56 -7.45
N GLY A 56 9.43 25.74 -7.42
CA GLY A 56 8.09 25.88 -6.82
C GLY A 56 7.03 25.05 -7.55
N MET A 57 7.03 25.10 -8.88
CA MET A 57 6.09 24.32 -9.69
C MET A 57 6.35 22.82 -9.54
N VAL A 58 7.63 22.43 -9.62
CA VAL A 58 8.01 21.01 -9.51
C VAL A 58 7.61 20.46 -8.15
N ARG A 59 7.84 21.23 -7.06
CA ARG A 59 7.49 20.80 -5.71
C ARG A 59 5.98 20.58 -5.57
N THR A 60 5.18 21.52 -6.07
CA THR A 60 3.72 21.41 -6.00
C THR A 60 3.24 20.18 -6.78
N THR A 61 3.73 19.97 -7.98
CA THR A 61 3.36 18.81 -8.79
C THR A 61 3.81 17.52 -8.14
N MET A 62 4.99 17.52 -7.52
CA MET A 62 5.51 16.36 -6.78
C MET A 62 4.57 15.99 -5.63
N PHE A 63 4.14 16.96 -4.82
CA PHE A 63 3.24 16.67 -3.70
C PHE A 63 1.89 16.15 -4.17
N LEU A 64 1.37 16.67 -5.29
CA LEU A 64 0.14 16.12 -5.87
C LEU A 64 0.33 14.67 -6.29
N GLY A 65 1.44 14.37 -6.96
CA GLY A 65 1.76 13.01 -7.37
C GLY A 65 1.90 12.06 -6.18
N ILE A 66 2.55 12.51 -5.11
CA ILE A 66 2.68 11.72 -3.88
C ILE A 66 1.29 11.45 -3.30
N ALA A 67 0.44 12.46 -3.22
CA ALA A 67 -0.90 12.30 -2.64
C ALA A 67 -1.73 11.27 -3.40
N PHE A 68 -1.76 11.36 -4.74
CA PHE A 68 -2.52 10.40 -5.54
C PHE A 68 -1.92 9.00 -5.46
N THR A 69 -0.60 8.89 -5.47
CA THR A 69 0.07 7.59 -5.39
C THR A 69 -0.13 6.95 -4.03
N GLU A 70 -0.04 7.73 -2.96
CA GLU A 70 -0.26 7.25 -1.59
C GLU A 70 -1.70 6.79 -1.40
N ALA A 71 -2.66 7.40 -2.09
CA ALA A 71 -4.06 6.98 -2.02
C ALA A 71 -4.24 5.51 -2.45
N LEU A 72 -3.42 5.02 -3.37
CA LEU A 72 -3.45 3.60 -3.77
C LEU A 72 -3.07 2.69 -2.60
N ALA A 73 -2.08 3.08 -1.81
CA ALA A 73 -1.69 2.31 -0.62
C ALA A 73 -2.80 2.32 0.42
N LEU A 74 -3.52 3.44 0.56
CA LEU A 74 -4.67 3.51 1.46
C LEU A 74 -5.80 2.58 1.02
N ILE A 75 -6.04 2.47 -0.28
CA ILE A 75 -7.02 1.52 -0.80
C ILE A 75 -6.60 0.10 -0.44
N GLY A 76 -5.31 -0.23 -0.59
CA GLY A 76 -4.78 -1.53 -0.19
C GLY A 76 -4.97 -1.80 1.29
N PHE A 77 -4.78 -0.78 2.14
CA PHE A 77 -5.01 -0.89 3.57
C PHE A 77 -6.49 -1.18 3.88
N VAL A 78 -7.42 -0.54 3.17
CA VAL A 78 -8.85 -0.81 3.33
C VAL A 78 -9.15 -2.27 2.95
N VAL A 79 -8.56 -2.77 1.88
CA VAL A 79 -8.71 -4.18 1.49
C VAL A 79 -8.17 -5.10 2.59
N PHE A 80 -7.02 -4.77 3.17
CA PHE A 80 -6.46 -5.52 4.30
C PHE A 80 -7.47 -5.61 5.45
N ILE A 81 -8.06 -4.47 5.82
CA ILE A 81 -9.04 -4.42 6.92
C ILE A 81 -10.27 -5.28 6.58
N LEU A 82 -10.78 -5.19 5.36
CA LEU A 82 -11.94 -5.98 4.95
C LEU A 82 -11.66 -7.48 5.00
N ILE A 83 -10.49 -7.91 4.56
CA ILE A 83 -10.12 -9.32 4.58
C ILE A 83 -9.95 -9.82 6.00
N LYS A 84 -9.27 -9.04 6.85
CA LYS A 84 -8.88 -9.51 8.18
C LYS A 84 -10.01 -9.39 9.20
N PHE A 85 -10.84 -8.37 9.11
CA PHE A 85 -11.79 -8.05 10.18
C PHE A 85 -13.27 -8.06 9.75
N ALA A 86 -13.56 -8.11 8.47
CA ALA A 86 -14.93 -8.23 7.97
C ALA A 86 -15.23 -9.65 7.47
#